data_8599038aafb2c979f7c56877fad2bf23
#
_entry.id   8599038aafb2c979f7c56877fad2bf23
#
_cell.length_a   1.000
_cell.length_b   1.000
_cell.length_c   1.000
_cell.angle_alpha   90.00
_cell.angle_beta   90.00
_cell.angle_gamma   90.00
#
_symmetry.space_group_name_H-M   'P 1'
#
loop_
_entity.id
_entity.type
_entity.pdbx_description
1 polymer ?
#
loop_
_entity_poly.entity_id
_entity_poly.type
_entity_poly.pdbx_seq_one_letter_code
_entity_poly.pdbx_strand_id
1 'polypeptide(L)'
;LILDDGFIGSFQKTWLKSNKFKYTLDDYFRFMEKLRKRHPNVRTGIEVCNFQQQDKVHDILKDYPFDYIIGSVHFLRGWAYDSSEIKAEWDRHPLEDIYEWYAEEVEKLADSGEYDILGHPFNIRLFKYIPDFDVTPYLERVARAMAKAKMVVDINTGTYYRYPIQEISPYPDFLCMARKYDLPIITSSDAHQPEDCGAYNDEAVQYARDCGYTQLVHFEQRRRTLVKLG
;
A
#
# COMPACT_ATOMS: atom_id res chain seq x y z
N LEU A 1 -16.14 -4.19 0.59
CA LEU A 1 -16.45 -5.39 -0.20
C LEU A 1 -16.74 -6.52 0.77
N ILE A 2 -17.98 -6.99 0.86
CA ILE A 2 -18.30 -8.20 1.64
C ILE A 2 -18.02 -9.37 0.71
N LEU A 3 -16.90 -10.03 0.91
CA LEU A 3 -16.55 -11.24 0.20
C LEU A 3 -17.18 -12.44 0.93
N ASP A 4 -17.59 -13.46 0.17
CA ASP A 4 -18.21 -14.66 0.74
C ASP A 4 -17.26 -15.45 1.65
N ASP A 5 -17.81 -16.44 2.36
CA ASP A 5 -17.07 -17.23 3.36
C ASP A 5 -15.88 -18.04 2.80
N GLY A 6 -15.81 -18.27 1.49
CA GLY A 6 -14.68 -18.92 0.82
C GLY A 6 -13.48 -18.03 0.57
N PHE A 7 -13.64 -16.74 0.78
CA PHE A 7 -12.68 -15.70 0.37
C PHE A 7 -11.71 -15.27 1.47
N ILE A 8 -12.09 -15.44 2.72
CA ILE A 8 -11.45 -14.80 3.86
C ILE A 8 -11.06 -15.82 4.91
N GLY A 9 -9.83 -15.76 5.38
CA GLY A 9 -9.36 -16.52 6.54
C GLY A 9 -10.09 -16.13 7.84
N SER A 10 -9.94 -16.92 8.88
CA SER A 10 -10.66 -16.73 10.15
C SER A 10 -10.40 -15.36 10.81
N PHE A 11 -9.17 -14.84 10.71
CA PHE A 11 -8.83 -13.53 11.24
C PHE A 11 -9.52 -12.41 10.45
N GLN A 12 -9.48 -12.47 9.13
CA GLN A 12 -10.15 -11.51 8.26
C GLN A 12 -11.67 -11.49 8.50
N LYS A 13 -12.30 -12.65 8.72
CA LYS A 13 -13.71 -12.72 9.11
C LYS A 13 -14.00 -11.98 10.41
N THR A 14 -13.14 -12.14 11.41
CA THR A 14 -13.30 -11.45 12.70
C THR A 14 -13.15 -9.96 12.53
N TRP A 15 -12.14 -9.50 11.80
CA TRP A 15 -11.90 -8.09 11.51
C TRP A 15 -13.06 -7.47 10.73
N LEU A 16 -13.57 -8.14 9.69
CA LEU A 16 -14.72 -7.69 8.91
C LEU A 16 -15.98 -7.57 9.76
N LYS A 17 -16.24 -8.52 10.68
CA LYS A 17 -17.38 -8.45 11.60
C LYS A 17 -17.27 -7.27 12.57
N SER A 18 -16.08 -6.93 13.03
CA SER A 18 -15.84 -5.82 13.97
C SER A 18 -16.02 -4.45 13.30
N ASN A 19 -15.67 -4.31 12.03
CA ASN A 19 -15.65 -3.04 11.31
C ASN A 19 -16.98 -2.62 10.67
N LYS A 20 -18.03 -3.42 10.72
CA LYS A 20 -19.41 -3.10 10.30
C LYS A 20 -19.49 -2.35 8.96
N PHE A 21 -18.92 -2.90 7.91
CA PHE A 21 -18.99 -2.31 6.56
C PHE A 21 -20.43 -2.05 6.15
N LYS A 22 -20.75 -0.79 5.84
CA LYS A 22 -22.11 -0.34 5.55
C LYS A 22 -22.35 -0.02 4.08
N TYR A 23 -21.29 0.13 3.31
CA TYR A 23 -21.35 0.67 1.96
C TYR A 23 -20.81 -0.32 0.94
N THR A 24 -21.47 -0.35 -0.23
CA THR A 24 -21.03 -1.09 -1.41
C THR A 24 -20.08 -0.25 -2.27
N LEU A 25 -19.44 -0.85 -3.28
CA LEU A 25 -18.68 -0.09 -4.30
C LEU A 25 -19.60 0.87 -5.05
N ASP A 26 -20.85 0.48 -5.36
CA ASP A 26 -21.82 1.36 -5.99
C ASP A 26 -22.14 2.59 -5.14
N ASP A 27 -22.25 2.44 -3.81
CA ASP A 27 -22.43 3.57 -2.90
C ASP A 27 -21.22 4.50 -2.92
N TYR A 28 -20.01 3.92 -2.93
CA TYR A 28 -18.77 4.68 -3.02
C TYR A 28 -18.68 5.46 -4.33
N PHE A 29 -18.95 4.82 -5.47
CA PHE A 29 -18.91 5.52 -6.76
C PHE A 29 -19.96 6.61 -6.89
N ARG A 30 -21.18 6.37 -6.41
CA ARG A 30 -22.22 7.43 -6.35
C ARG A 30 -21.80 8.61 -5.48
N PHE A 31 -21.12 8.36 -4.38
CA PHE A 31 -20.56 9.42 -3.54
C PHE A 31 -19.46 10.18 -4.27
N MET A 32 -18.50 9.47 -4.87
CA MET A 32 -17.38 10.07 -5.59
C MET A 32 -17.82 10.89 -6.80
N GLU A 33 -18.84 10.44 -7.53
CA GLU A 33 -19.42 11.21 -8.63
C GLU A 33 -19.95 12.58 -8.17
N LYS A 34 -20.67 12.62 -7.03
CA LYS A 34 -21.16 13.87 -6.45
C LYS A 34 -20.02 14.77 -5.97
N LEU A 35 -18.99 14.18 -5.37
CA LEU A 35 -17.83 14.88 -4.85
C LEU A 35 -17.02 15.52 -5.99
N ARG A 36 -16.76 14.77 -7.07
CA ARG A 36 -15.99 15.24 -8.25
C ARG A 36 -16.67 16.39 -8.98
N LYS A 37 -18.01 16.48 -8.96
CA LYS A 37 -18.74 17.64 -9.51
C LYS A 37 -18.41 18.95 -8.79
N ARG A 38 -18.06 18.87 -7.49
CA ARG A 38 -17.69 20.03 -6.67
C ARG A 38 -16.18 20.24 -6.58
N HIS A 39 -15.43 19.14 -6.68
CA HIS A 39 -13.99 19.09 -6.50
C HIS A 39 -13.35 18.26 -7.63
N PRO A 40 -13.12 18.84 -8.81
CA PRO A 40 -12.66 18.09 -10.00
C PRO A 40 -11.26 17.46 -9.85
N ASN A 41 -10.48 17.90 -8.87
CA ASN A 41 -9.15 17.35 -8.58
C ASN A 41 -9.19 16.05 -7.75
N VAL A 42 -10.37 15.67 -7.20
CA VAL A 42 -10.50 14.43 -6.45
C VAL A 42 -10.44 13.24 -7.40
N ARG A 43 -9.69 12.22 -7.03
CA ARG A 43 -9.52 10.96 -7.75
C ARG A 43 -10.19 9.82 -6.99
N THR A 44 -10.68 8.84 -7.74
CA THR A 44 -11.36 7.67 -7.20
C THR A 44 -10.37 6.51 -7.18
N GLY A 45 -9.93 6.11 -6.01
CA GLY A 45 -9.02 5.00 -5.83
C GLY A 45 -9.56 3.96 -4.85
N ILE A 46 -8.90 2.82 -4.79
CA ILE A 46 -9.15 1.77 -3.81
C ILE A 46 -7.84 1.14 -3.37
N GLU A 47 -7.74 0.82 -2.10
CA GLU A 47 -6.68 -0.03 -1.56
C GLU A 47 -7.21 -1.45 -1.38
N VAL A 48 -6.44 -2.42 -1.85
CA VAL A 48 -6.76 -3.84 -1.84
C VAL A 48 -5.66 -4.60 -1.12
N CYS A 49 -6.05 -5.38 -0.11
CA CYS A 49 -5.13 -6.27 0.59
C CYS A 49 -4.73 -7.47 -0.26
N ASN A 50 -3.59 -8.10 0.08
CA ASN A 50 -3.13 -9.36 -0.52
C ASN A 50 -3.97 -10.55 -0.02
N PHE A 51 -5.16 -10.74 -0.60
CA PHE A 51 -6.02 -11.88 -0.32
C PHE A 51 -5.56 -13.14 -1.05
N GLN A 52 -5.93 -14.32 -0.54
CA GLN A 52 -5.61 -15.60 -1.18
C GLN A 52 -6.27 -15.79 -2.56
N GLN A 53 -7.39 -15.14 -2.82
CA GLN A 53 -8.17 -15.28 -4.05
C GLN A 53 -8.23 -13.95 -4.81
N GLN A 54 -7.07 -13.46 -5.22
CA GLN A 54 -6.93 -12.19 -5.94
C GLN A 54 -7.78 -12.14 -7.22
N ASP A 55 -7.88 -13.24 -7.97
CA ASP A 55 -8.65 -13.31 -9.22
C ASP A 55 -10.09 -12.84 -9.05
N LYS A 56 -10.74 -13.24 -7.95
CA LYS A 56 -12.13 -12.83 -7.67
C LYS A 56 -12.23 -11.35 -7.31
N VAL A 57 -11.22 -10.79 -6.64
CA VAL A 57 -11.16 -9.35 -6.36
C VAL A 57 -11.05 -8.59 -7.66
N HIS A 58 -10.15 -8.99 -8.55
CA HIS A 58 -9.96 -8.38 -9.85
C HIS A 58 -11.24 -8.46 -10.71
N ASP A 59 -11.93 -9.59 -10.70
CA ASP A 59 -13.22 -9.76 -11.40
C ASP A 59 -14.29 -8.76 -10.94
N ILE A 60 -14.27 -8.38 -9.68
CA ILE A 60 -15.18 -7.35 -9.16
C ILE A 60 -14.70 -5.95 -9.54
N LEU A 61 -13.40 -5.67 -9.38
CA LEU A 61 -12.86 -4.32 -9.56
C LEU A 61 -12.86 -3.85 -11.01
N LYS A 62 -12.74 -4.75 -11.99
CA LYS A 62 -12.71 -4.41 -13.43
C LYS A 62 -13.96 -3.69 -13.93
N ASP A 63 -15.09 -3.89 -13.25
CA ASP A 63 -16.37 -3.26 -13.61
C ASP A 63 -16.50 -1.83 -13.13
N TYR A 64 -15.50 -1.31 -12.39
CA TYR A 64 -15.52 0.03 -11.81
C TYR A 64 -14.42 0.94 -12.37
N PRO A 65 -14.74 2.20 -12.72
CA PRO A 65 -13.80 3.14 -13.34
C PRO A 65 -12.90 3.81 -12.30
N PHE A 66 -12.00 3.06 -11.68
CA PHE A 66 -11.00 3.62 -10.77
C PHE A 66 -9.97 4.49 -11.51
N ASP A 67 -9.50 5.54 -10.86
CA ASP A 67 -8.35 6.32 -11.32
C ASP A 67 -7.03 5.60 -11.01
N TYR A 68 -6.98 4.84 -9.90
CA TYR A 68 -5.85 3.97 -9.51
C TYR A 68 -6.30 2.88 -8.54
N ILE A 69 -5.53 1.80 -8.50
CA ILE A 69 -5.70 0.70 -7.55
C ILE A 69 -4.39 0.48 -6.81
N ILE A 70 -4.46 0.54 -5.48
CA ILE A 70 -3.33 0.26 -4.58
C ILE A 70 -3.39 -1.20 -4.17
N GLY A 71 -2.30 -1.92 -4.33
CA GLY A 71 -2.11 -3.25 -3.74
C GLY A 71 -1.26 -3.13 -2.49
N SER A 72 -1.73 -3.66 -1.37
CA SER A 72 -1.03 -3.61 -0.09
C SER A 72 -0.86 -4.99 0.52
N VAL A 73 0.31 -5.24 1.10
CA VAL A 73 0.56 -6.45 1.86
C VAL A 73 0.23 -6.18 3.31
N HIS A 74 -0.84 -6.83 3.81
CA HIS A 74 -1.27 -6.78 5.22
C HIS A 74 -1.23 -8.16 5.88
N PHE A 75 -1.08 -9.22 5.08
CA PHE A 75 -1.11 -10.60 5.56
C PHE A 75 0.12 -11.36 5.09
N LEU A 76 0.81 -12.00 6.02
CA LEU A 76 1.90 -12.94 5.77
C LEU A 76 1.50 -14.31 6.26
N ARG A 77 1.41 -15.32 5.37
CA ARG A 77 0.97 -16.68 5.74
C ARG A 77 -0.36 -16.71 6.54
N GLY A 78 -1.28 -15.79 6.25
CA GLY A 78 -2.57 -15.67 6.95
C GLY A 78 -2.53 -14.85 8.26
N TRP A 79 -1.37 -14.37 8.66
CA TRP A 79 -1.18 -13.51 9.82
C TRP A 79 -1.27 -12.03 9.40
N ALA A 80 -2.14 -11.24 10.09
CA ALA A 80 -2.22 -9.79 9.90
C ALA A 80 -1.12 -9.11 10.72
N TYR A 81 0.07 -9.03 10.15
CA TYR A 81 1.28 -8.61 10.85
C TYR A 81 1.28 -7.15 11.31
N ASP A 82 0.44 -6.31 10.71
CA ASP A 82 0.28 -4.89 11.03
C ASP A 82 -0.75 -4.60 12.13
N SER A 83 -1.43 -5.65 12.63
CA SER A 83 -2.38 -5.53 13.72
C SER A 83 -1.69 -5.54 15.09
N SER A 84 -1.92 -4.48 15.89
CA SER A 84 -1.42 -4.40 17.27
C SER A 84 -2.04 -5.47 18.20
N GLU A 85 -3.22 -6.00 17.88
CA GLU A 85 -3.93 -7.01 18.67
C GLU A 85 -3.19 -8.36 18.68
N ILE A 86 -2.43 -8.66 17.63
CA ILE A 86 -1.69 -9.92 17.48
C ILE A 86 -0.18 -9.68 17.34
N LYS A 87 0.31 -8.58 17.88
CA LYS A 87 1.74 -8.23 17.86
C LYS A 87 2.65 -9.32 18.42
N ALA A 88 2.19 -10.08 19.42
CA ALA A 88 2.97 -11.18 20.01
C ALA A 88 3.34 -12.31 18.99
N GLU A 89 2.69 -12.34 17.83
CA GLU A 89 3.02 -13.29 16.78
C GLU A 89 4.40 -13.01 16.14
N TRP A 90 4.85 -11.74 16.17
CA TRP A 90 6.17 -11.35 15.68
C TRP A 90 7.31 -12.10 16.37
N ASP A 91 7.21 -12.35 17.67
CA ASP A 91 8.25 -13.03 18.46
C ASP A 91 8.34 -14.54 18.14
N ARG A 92 7.42 -15.08 17.35
CA ARG A 92 7.35 -16.50 16.97
C ARG A 92 8.04 -16.80 15.64
N HIS A 93 8.36 -15.78 14.87
CA HIS A 93 8.92 -15.93 13.54
C HIS A 93 10.28 -15.25 13.45
N PRO A 94 11.30 -15.91 12.88
CA PRO A 94 12.54 -15.25 12.50
C PRO A 94 12.26 -14.06 11.60
N LEU A 95 12.90 -12.93 11.86
CA LEU A 95 12.65 -11.70 11.11
C LEU A 95 13.06 -11.87 9.62
N GLU A 96 14.02 -12.72 9.34
CA GLU A 96 14.44 -13.06 7.99
C GLU A 96 13.31 -13.77 7.21
N ASP A 97 12.56 -14.68 7.85
CA ASP A 97 11.40 -15.34 7.24
C ASP A 97 10.30 -14.31 6.92
N ILE A 98 10.09 -13.32 7.79
CA ILE A 98 9.11 -12.25 7.58
C ILE A 98 9.48 -11.42 6.34
N TYR A 99 10.76 -11.09 6.16
CA TYR A 99 11.23 -10.37 4.97
C TYR A 99 11.07 -11.22 3.69
N GLU A 100 11.35 -12.52 3.76
CA GLU A 100 11.14 -13.45 2.65
C GLU A 100 9.66 -13.52 2.26
N TRP A 101 8.77 -13.74 3.24
CA TRP A 101 7.32 -13.82 2.98
C TRP A 101 6.76 -12.50 2.44
N TYR A 102 7.28 -11.37 2.94
CA TYR A 102 6.87 -10.06 2.43
C TYR A 102 7.25 -9.90 0.95
N ALA A 103 8.48 -10.24 0.59
CA ALA A 103 8.93 -10.16 -0.78
C ALA A 103 8.12 -11.08 -1.71
N GLU A 104 7.82 -12.33 -1.27
CA GLU A 104 6.95 -13.25 -2.01
C GLU A 104 5.55 -12.68 -2.25
N GLU A 105 4.94 -12.04 -1.24
CA GLU A 105 3.60 -11.44 -1.38
C GLU A 105 3.63 -10.24 -2.34
N VAL A 106 4.66 -9.39 -2.29
CA VAL A 106 4.80 -8.29 -3.25
C VAL A 106 5.02 -8.82 -4.67
N GLU A 107 5.83 -9.87 -4.85
CA GLU A 107 6.03 -10.52 -6.15
C GLU A 107 4.69 -11.02 -6.74
N LYS A 108 3.83 -11.64 -5.91
CA LYS A 108 2.48 -12.07 -6.33
C LYS A 108 1.59 -10.90 -6.73
N LEU A 109 1.58 -9.81 -5.94
CA LEU A 109 0.83 -8.61 -6.29
C LEU A 109 1.32 -8.02 -7.62
N ALA A 110 2.63 -7.93 -7.80
CA ALA A 110 3.23 -7.40 -9.02
C ALA A 110 2.94 -8.29 -10.24
N ASP A 111 3.06 -9.60 -10.12
CA ASP A 111 2.83 -10.54 -11.23
C ASP A 111 1.36 -10.60 -11.67
N SER A 112 0.41 -10.21 -10.82
CA SER A 112 -1.01 -10.10 -11.20
C SER A 112 -1.26 -9.03 -12.27
N GLY A 113 -0.45 -7.96 -12.29
CA GLY A 113 -0.60 -6.83 -13.22
C GLY A 113 -1.82 -5.93 -12.94
N GLU A 114 -2.51 -6.12 -11.82
CA GLU A 114 -3.77 -5.45 -11.52
C GLU A 114 -3.61 -4.15 -10.71
N TYR A 115 -2.44 -3.96 -10.11
CA TYR A 115 -2.19 -2.84 -9.20
C TYR A 115 -1.31 -1.76 -9.85
N ASP A 116 -1.67 -0.50 -9.61
CA ASP A 116 -0.90 0.66 -10.09
C ASP A 116 0.18 1.07 -9.08
N ILE A 117 -0.09 0.87 -7.80
CA ILE A 117 0.72 1.37 -6.68
C ILE A 117 0.95 0.24 -5.69
N LEU A 118 2.15 0.13 -5.14
CA LEU A 118 2.40 -0.64 -3.92
C LEU A 118 2.23 0.29 -2.72
N GLY A 119 1.22 0.03 -1.90
CA GLY A 119 0.93 0.81 -0.69
C GLY A 119 1.96 0.58 0.41
N HIS A 120 2.37 1.62 1.12
CA HIS A 120 3.29 1.61 2.28
C HIS A 120 4.35 0.49 2.25
N PRO A 121 5.26 0.48 1.24
CA PRO A 121 6.21 -0.61 1.06
C PRO A 121 7.08 -0.83 2.29
N PHE A 122 7.29 -2.11 2.64
CA PHE A 122 8.09 -2.53 3.80
C PHE A 122 7.58 -2.01 5.15
N ASN A 123 6.25 -1.85 5.30
CA ASN A 123 5.63 -1.55 6.59
C ASN A 123 5.80 -2.69 7.63
N ILE A 124 6.48 -3.77 7.32
CA ILE A 124 6.91 -4.83 8.25
C ILE A 124 7.80 -4.34 9.39
N ARG A 125 8.15 -3.04 9.44
CA ARG A 125 8.92 -2.42 10.54
C ARG A 125 8.05 -1.69 11.57
N LEU A 126 6.72 -1.65 11.39
CA LEU A 126 5.79 -0.82 12.17
C LEU A 126 5.95 -0.89 13.68
N PHE A 127 6.27 -2.09 14.20
CA PHE A 127 6.42 -2.34 15.64
C PHE A 127 7.87 -2.33 16.14
N LYS A 128 8.80 -1.74 15.35
CA LYS A 128 10.23 -1.62 15.66
C LYS A 128 11.00 -2.96 15.65
N TYR A 129 10.52 -3.94 14.92
CA TYR A 129 11.31 -5.12 14.58
C TYR A 129 12.29 -4.76 13.47
N ILE A 130 13.49 -4.36 13.86
CA ILE A 130 14.53 -3.90 12.95
C ILE A 130 15.51 -5.05 12.70
N PRO A 131 15.79 -5.40 11.42
CA PRO A 131 16.70 -6.48 11.09
C PRO A 131 18.15 -6.15 11.48
N ASP A 132 18.88 -7.16 11.91
CA ASP A 132 20.31 -7.15 12.17
C ASP A 132 21.13 -7.92 11.10
N PHE A 133 20.46 -8.27 10.00
CA PHE A 133 21.00 -8.94 8.83
C PHE A 133 20.91 -8.07 7.57
N ASP A 134 21.60 -8.46 6.49
CA ASP A 134 21.54 -7.75 5.20
C ASP A 134 20.17 -7.94 4.52
N VAL A 135 19.41 -6.87 4.45
CA VAL A 135 18.08 -6.85 3.81
C VAL A 135 18.13 -6.54 2.30
N THR A 136 19.30 -6.19 1.78
CA THR A 136 19.47 -5.78 0.37
C THR A 136 18.86 -6.77 -0.63
N PRO A 137 19.01 -8.09 -0.48
CA PRO A 137 18.42 -9.04 -1.41
C PRO A 137 16.89 -8.95 -1.51
N TYR A 138 16.21 -8.71 -0.39
CA TYR A 138 14.75 -8.58 -0.34
C TYR A 138 14.28 -7.26 -0.96
N LEU A 139 15.00 -6.16 -0.67
CA LEU A 139 14.72 -4.85 -1.26
C LEU A 139 14.85 -4.90 -2.77
N GLU A 140 15.90 -5.53 -3.26
CA GLU A 140 16.15 -5.67 -4.70
C GLU A 140 15.11 -6.53 -5.40
N ARG A 141 14.68 -7.64 -4.79
CA ARG A 141 13.59 -8.48 -5.31
C ARG A 141 12.31 -7.68 -5.48
N VAL A 142 11.89 -6.97 -4.45
CA VAL A 142 10.69 -6.14 -4.47
C VAL A 142 10.80 -5.04 -5.52
N ALA A 143 11.90 -4.29 -5.56
CA ALA A 143 12.11 -3.23 -6.55
C ALA A 143 12.06 -3.78 -7.99
N ARG A 144 12.66 -4.94 -8.24
CA ARG A 144 12.65 -5.60 -9.55
C ARG A 144 11.25 -6.07 -9.97
N ALA A 145 10.49 -6.66 -9.04
CA ALA A 145 9.11 -7.07 -9.29
C ALA A 145 8.23 -5.88 -9.63
N MET A 146 8.32 -4.80 -8.85
CA MET A 146 7.59 -3.55 -9.10
C MET A 146 7.97 -2.91 -10.44
N ALA A 147 9.26 -2.88 -10.80
CA ALA A 147 9.73 -2.34 -12.07
C ALA A 147 9.17 -3.14 -13.28
N LYS A 148 9.22 -4.48 -13.20
CA LYS A 148 8.62 -5.38 -14.21
C LYS A 148 7.14 -5.12 -14.39
N ALA A 149 6.39 -4.96 -13.30
CA ALA A 149 4.95 -4.69 -13.28
C ALA A 149 4.62 -3.22 -13.53
N LYS A 150 5.62 -2.35 -13.61
CA LYS A 150 5.47 -0.89 -13.77
C LYS A 150 4.66 -0.27 -12.62
N MET A 151 4.78 -0.76 -11.41
CA MET A 151 4.12 -0.20 -10.24
C MET A 151 4.78 1.10 -9.77
N VAL A 152 4.03 1.86 -8.98
CA VAL A 152 4.47 3.11 -8.36
C VAL A 152 4.70 2.87 -6.86
N VAL A 153 5.71 3.48 -6.29
CA VAL A 153 6.01 3.41 -4.85
C VAL A 153 5.18 4.46 -4.11
N ASP A 154 4.49 4.05 -3.07
CA ASP A 154 3.80 4.93 -2.15
C ASP A 154 4.76 5.42 -1.05
N ILE A 155 5.02 6.73 -1.00
CA ILE A 155 5.68 7.37 0.16
C ILE A 155 4.57 7.74 1.14
N ASN A 156 4.40 6.90 2.17
CA ASN A 156 3.27 6.90 3.07
C ASN A 156 3.65 7.50 4.43
N THR A 157 3.00 8.59 4.80
CA THR A 157 3.22 9.24 6.09
C THR A 157 2.37 8.67 7.22
N GLY A 158 1.34 7.86 6.91
CA GLY A 158 0.51 7.19 7.91
C GLY A 158 1.32 6.30 8.86
N THR A 159 2.39 5.70 8.37
CA THR A 159 3.32 4.91 9.21
C THR A 159 4.06 5.77 10.22
N TYR A 160 4.30 7.04 9.91
CA TYR A 160 5.00 7.98 10.78
C TYR A 160 4.17 8.37 12.02
N TYR A 161 2.90 8.73 11.84
CA TYR A 161 2.10 9.27 12.94
C TYR A 161 1.16 8.26 13.62
N ARG A 162 0.89 7.11 12.97
CA ARG A 162 -0.03 6.09 13.53
C ARG A 162 0.67 4.93 14.23
N TYR A 163 1.95 4.70 13.96
CA TYR A 163 2.65 3.50 14.43
C TYR A 163 3.89 3.82 15.28
N PRO A 164 4.30 2.89 16.15
CA PRO A 164 5.45 3.09 17.04
C PRO A 164 6.77 3.35 16.34
N ILE A 165 6.92 2.90 15.08
CA ILE A 165 8.16 3.09 14.31
C ILE A 165 8.47 4.57 14.10
N GLN A 166 7.46 5.41 13.88
CA GLN A 166 7.60 6.85 13.61
C GLN A 166 8.56 7.14 12.43
N GLU A 167 8.46 6.34 11.37
CA GLU A 167 9.21 6.53 10.11
C GLU A 167 8.22 6.65 8.95
N ILE A 168 8.56 7.46 7.95
CA ILE A 168 7.81 7.49 6.68
C ILE A 168 8.15 6.22 5.90
N SER A 169 7.13 5.52 5.40
CA SER A 169 7.31 4.35 4.54
C SER A 169 7.48 4.80 3.07
N PRO A 170 8.30 4.09 2.30
CA PRO A 170 9.27 3.09 2.71
C PRO A 170 10.47 3.72 3.42
N TYR A 171 11.22 2.93 4.19
CA TYR A 171 12.45 3.43 4.79
C TYR A 171 13.55 3.72 3.73
N PRO A 172 14.60 4.52 4.07
CA PRO A 172 15.53 5.10 3.09
C PRO A 172 16.19 4.11 2.16
N ASP A 173 16.61 2.95 2.68
CA ASP A 173 17.32 1.94 1.87
C ASP A 173 16.45 1.44 0.71
N PHE A 174 15.15 1.22 0.95
CA PHE A 174 14.24 0.83 -0.12
C PHE A 174 13.95 2.00 -1.08
N LEU A 175 13.73 3.21 -0.58
CA LEU A 175 13.46 4.34 -1.46
C LEU A 175 14.65 4.65 -2.38
N CYS A 176 15.88 4.55 -1.86
CA CYS A 176 17.09 4.66 -2.67
C CYS A 176 17.22 3.50 -3.68
N MET A 177 16.85 2.27 -3.29
CA MET A 177 16.80 1.12 -4.21
C MET A 177 15.76 1.35 -5.31
N ALA A 178 14.56 1.79 -4.96
CA ALA A 178 13.50 2.13 -5.89
C ALA A 178 13.96 3.16 -6.94
N ARG A 179 14.71 4.17 -6.50
CA ARG A 179 15.31 5.16 -7.41
C ARG A 179 16.31 4.55 -8.39
N LYS A 180 17.12 3.57 -7.98
CA LYS A 180 18.05 2.84 -8.88
C LYS A 180 17.32 2.04 -9.95
N TYR A 181 16.10 1.58 -9.66
CA TYR A 181 15.22 0.86 -10.61
C TYR A 181 14.27 1.79 -11.39
N ASP A 182 14.48 3.12 -11.30
CA ASP A 182 13.64 4.14 -11.94
C ASP A 182 12.14 3.99 -11.61
N LEU A 183 11.83 3.47 -10.41
CA LEU A 183 10.46 3.37 -9.95
C LEU A 183 9.89 4.77 -9.70
N PRO A 184 8.74 5.10 -10.28
CA PRO A 184 8.06 6.35 -9.98
C PRO A 184 7.42 6.31 -8.59
N ILE A 185 7.13 7.48 -8.04
CA ILE A 185 6.61 7.65 -6.68
C ILE A 185 5.33 8.46 -6.64
N ILE A 186 4.53 8.23 -5.60
CA ILE A 186 3.50 9.14 -5.10
C ILE A 186 3.75 9.45 -3.62
N THR A 187 3.03 10.43 -3.06
CA THR A 187 2.94 10.63 -1.61
C THR A 187 1.52 10.40 -1.13
N SER A 188 1.36 9.84 0.06
CA SER A 188 0.07 9.64 0.70
C SER A 188 0.13 9.88 2.21
N SER A 189 -0.98 10.34 2.80
CA SER A 189 -1.12 10.39 4.25
C SER A 189 -1.80 9.17 4.85
N ASP A 190 -2.40 8.33 4.00
CA ASP A 190 -3.14 7.14 4.45
C ASP A 190 -4.15 7.50 5.57
N ALA A 191 -4.89 8.59 5.32
CA ALA A 191 -5.76 9.21 6.30
C ALA A 191 -6.97 8.31 6.61
N HIS A 192 -7.19 8.06 7.90
CA HIS A 192 -8.35 7.33 8.41
C HIS A 192 -9.39 8.25 9.05
N GLN A 193 -9.07 9.53 9.18
CA GLN A 193 -9.93 10.61 9.68
C GLN A 193 -9.71 11.86 8.84
N PRO A 194 -10.69 12.77 8.74
CA PRO A 194 -10.55 13.99 7.93
C PRO A 194 -9.33 14.85 8.30
N GLU A 195 -8.98 14.88 9.59
CA GLU A 195 -7.86 15.67 10.15
C GLU A 195 -6.50 15.18 9.67
N ASP A 196 -6.40 13.92 9.28
CA ASP A 196 -5.17 13.29 8.81
C ASP A 196 -4.92 13.50 7.31
N CYS A 197 -5.90 14.07 6.59
CA CYS A 197 -5.75 14.29 5.15
C CYS A 197 -4.59 15.23 4.83
N GLY A 198 -3.56 14.69 4.15
CA GLY A 198 -2.35 15.44 3.81
C GLY A 198 -1.37 15.63 4.97
N ALA A 199 -1.58 14.95 6.10
CA ALA A 199 -0.67 15.02 7.24
C ALA A 199 0.76 14.64 6.83
N TYR A 200 1.73 15.48 7.19
CA TYR A 200 3.17 15.30 6.89
C TYR A 200 3.51 15.16 5.39
N ASN A 201 2.67 15.69 4.50
CA ASN A 201 2.94 15.62 3.05
C ASN A 201 4.19 16.39 2.65
N ASP A 202 4.49 17.52 3.30
CA ASP A 202 5.68 18.31 3.01
C ASP A 202 6.95 17.54 3.40
N GLU A 203 6.91 16.79 4.50
CA GLU A 203 7.99 15.89 4.93
C GLU A 203 8.18 14.75 3.92
N ALA A 204 7.10 14.16 3.41
CA ALA A 204 7.18 13.12 2.37
C ALA A 204 7.79 13.67 1.07
N VAL A 205 7.42 14.88 0.66
CA VAL A 205 7.99 15.55 -0.50
C VAL A 205 9.48 15.85 -0.29
N GLN A 206 9.87 16.33 0.89
CA GLN A 206 11.29 16.57 1.21
C GLN A 206 12.06 15.25 1.23
N TYR A 207 11.51 14.21 1.84
CA TYR A 207 12.09 12.86 1.85
C TYR A 207 12.33 12.31 0.43
N ALA A 208 11.35 12.50 -0.47
CA ALA A 208 11.50 12.13 -1.87
C ALA A 208 12.67 12.88 -2.55
N ARG A 209 12.80 14.20 -2.29
CA ARG A 209 13.93 15.01 -2.81
C ARG A 209 15.27 14.52 -2.30
N ASP A 210 15.37 14.20 -1.01
CA ASP A 210 16.60 13.72 -0.38
C ASP A 210 17.08 12.40 -1.00
N CYS A 211 16.13 11.56 -1.51
CA CYS A 211 16.43 10.36 -2.28
C CYS A 211 16.59 10.61 -3.80
N GLY A 212 16.63 11.88 -4.24
CA GLY A 212 16.92 12.27 -5.63
C GLY A 212 15.74 12.21 -6.58
N TYR A 213 14.51 12.18 -6.07
CA TYR A 213 13.32 12.32 -6.91
C TYR A 213 13.03 13.79 -7.22
N THR A 214 12.51 14.04 -8.41
CA THR A 214 12.16 15.39 -8.89
C THR A 214 10.71 15.48 -9.36
N GLN A 215 10.02 14.35 -9.42
CA GLN A 215 8.67 14.24 -9.94
C GLN A 215 7.86 13.21 -9.14
N LEU A 216 6.54 13.44 -9.09
CA LEU A 216 5.53 12.50 -8.59
C LEU A 216 4.65 12.02 -9.74
N VAL A 217 4.00 10.87 -9.54
CA VAL A 217 2.94 10.41 -10.44
C VAL A 217 1.60 11.02 -10.03
N HIS A 218 0.85 11.43 -11.03
CA HIS A 218 -0.56 11.71 -10.92
C HIS A 218 -1.34 10.70 -11.77
N PHE A 219 -2.44 10.17 -11.22
CA PHE A 219 -3.28 9.19 -11.89
C PHE A 219 -4.62 9.79 -12.33
N GLU A 220 -5.07 9.40 -13.52
CA GLU A 220 -6.42 9.61 -14.02
C GLU A 220 -6.82 8.46 -14.94
N GLN A 221 -7.91 7.76 -14.63
CA GLN A 221 -8.36 6.58 -15.38
C GLN A 221 -7.24 5.55 -15.62
N ARG A 222 -6.48 5.25 -14.59
CA ARG A 222 -5.30 4.36 -14.59
C ARG A 222 -4.14 4.83 -15.50
N ARG A 223 -4.21 6.04 -16.03
CA ARG A 223 -3.13 6.66 -16.81
C ARG A 223 -2.26 7.52 -15.90
N ARG A 224 -0.95 7.38 -16.08
CA ARG A 224 0.04 8.12 -15.30
C ARG A 224 0.54 9.35 -16.04
N THR A 225 0.63 10.46 -15.34
CA THR A 225 1.35 11.66 -15.75
C THR A 225 2.35 12.03 -14.67
N LEU A 226 3.52 12.55 -15.08
CA LEU A 226 4.52 13.01 -14.14
C LEU A 226 4.31 14.50 -13.87
N VAL A 227 4.32 14.86 -12.59
CA VAL A 227 4.26 16.24 -12.13
C VAL A 227 5.50 16.57 -11.31
N LYS A 228 6.04 17.79 -11.44
CA LYS A 228 7.21 18.20 -10.66
C LYS A 228 6.87 18.20 -9.16
N LEU A 229 7.84 17.78 -8.37
CA LEU A 229 7.82 18.06 -6.93
C LEU A 229 7.81 19.56 -6.73
N GLY A 230 6.75 20.07 -6.08
CA GLY A 230 6.54 21.49 -5.83
C GLY A 230 7.66 22.13 -5.02
#